data_1ae1551ef3e5c68533176d058d3c8046
#
_entry.id   1ae1551ef3e5c68533176d058d3c8046
#
_cell.length_a   1.000
_cell.length_b   1.000
_cell.length_c   1.000
_cell.angle_alpha   90.00
_cell.angle_beta   90.00
_cell.angle_gamma   90.00
#
_symmetry.space_group_name_H-M   'P 1'
#
loop_
_entity.id
_entity.type
_entity.pdbx_description
1 polymer ?
#
loop_
_entity_poly.entity_id
_entity_poly.type
_entity_poly.pdbx_seq_one_letter_code
_entity_poly.pdbx_strand_id
1 'polypeptide(L)'
;MLTSRFTLGCVTLCAMMLATACTASPDASSTNSDAAPTTEQTQSADSAPATPTETADPVVRTGTFVAAEHDTTGGVELISDGGQQTLRFDDSFSSSDGPDLVVVLHRSPDILAATSPPAYPIDEADYVVIAPLAATTGVQEYVVPAEIDLESFASVAVWCQEFNATFGVATLQ
;
A
#
# COMPACT_ATOMS: atom_id res chain seq x y z
N MET A 1 8.29 46.02 26.52
CA MET A 1 7.03 46.77 26.37
C MET A 1 6.61 46.66 24.93
N LEU A 2 5.67 45.85 24.62
CA LEU A 2 4.49 46.15 23.86
C LEU A 2 3.59 44.92 23.78
N THR A 3 2.52 45.09 24.42
CA THR A 3 1.34 44.27 24.60
C THR A 3 0.46 44.22 23.35
N SER A 4 -0.35 43.19 23.31
CA SER A 4 -1.69 43.21 22.70
C SER A 4 -1.79 42.42 21.39
N ARG A 5 -2.85 41.67 21.05
CA ARG A 5 -4.21 41.55 21.62
C ARG A 5 -4.83 40.26 21.14
N PHE A 6 -5.51 39.60 22.02
CA PHE A 6 -6.60 38.65 21.76
C PHE A 6 -7.61 39.15 20.71
N THR A 7 -8.02 38.29 19.83
CA THR A 7 -9.32 38.40 19.20
C THR A 7 -10.02 37.06 19.24
N LEU A 8 -11.02 37.04 20.08
CA LEU A 8 -12.02 36.01 20.28
C LEU A 8 -13.18 36.30 19.28
N GLY A 9 -13.64 35.30 18.60
CA GLY A 9 -14.86 35.41 17.79
C GLY A 9 -15.05 34.11 17.02
N CYS A 10 -16.01 33.48 17.09
CA CYS A 10 -17.43 33.48 17.29
C CYS A 10 -17.96 32.09 16.86
N VAL A 11 -18.61 31.47 17.75
CA VAL A 11 -19.42 30.26 17.60
C VAL A 11 -20.49 30.49 16.54
N THR A 12 -20.64 29.55 15.60
CA THR A 12 -21.91 29.37 14.92
C THR A 12 -22.23 27.87 14.82
N LEU A 13 -23.11 27.51 15.72
CA LEU A 13 -23.87 26.29 15.81
C LEU A 13 -24.94 26.32 14.68
N CYS A 14 -24.94 25.31 13.82
CA CYS A 14 -26.11 25.05 12.98
C CYS A 14 -26.37 23.53 12.99
N ALA A 15 -27.30 23.18 13.84
CA ALA A 15 -28.00 21.91 13.83
C ALA A 15 -29.18 22.03 12.86
N MET A 16 -29.37 21.05 11.98
CA MET A 16 -30.70 20.67 11.43
C MET A 16 -30.62 19.23 10.92
N MET A 17 -31.20 18.44 11.62
CA MET A 17 -32.18 17.37 11.51
C MET A 17 -32.94 17.29 10.18
N LEU A 18 -33.18 16.05 9.75
CA LEU A 18 -34.44 15.34 9.46
C LEU A 18 -34.12 14.16 8.54
N ALA A 19 -34.19 12.96 8.94
CA ALA A 19 -35.20 11.93 9.05
C ALA A 19 -36.19 11.82 7.88
N THR A 20 -36.27 10.65 7.30
CA THR A 20 -37.45 9.83 6.95
C THR A 20 -37.02 8.80 5.91
N ALA A 21 -37.07 7.56 6.21
CA ALA A 21 -38.14 6.57 6.36
C ALA A 21 -38.42 5.75 5.09
N CYS A 22 -38.18 4.45 5.29
CA CYS A 22 -38.95 3.28 4.84
C CYS A 22 -39.72 3.31 3.52
N THR A 23 -39.49 2.27 2.71
CA THR A 23 -40.60 1.34 2.43
C THR A 23 -40.07 -0.02 1.95
N ALA A 24 -40.66 -1.02 2.54
CA ALA A 24 -40.49 -2.44 2.28
C ALA A 24 -41.35 -2.90 1.09
N SER A 25 -40.87 -3.97 0.47
CA SER A 25 -41.52 -5.16 -0.15
C SER A 25 -43.06 -5.15 -0.36
N PRO A 26 -43.69 -6.10 -1.06
CA PRO A 26 -43.27 -7.46 -1.33
C PRO A 26 -43.72 -8.06 -2.69
N ASP A 27 -43.28 -9.31 -2.91
CA ASP A 27 -44.01 -10.47 -3.46
C ASP A 27 -44.70 -10.43 -4.84
N ALA A 28 -44.33 -11.40 -5.66
CA ALA A 28 -45.29 -12.31 -6.27
C ALA A 28 -44.57 -13.45 -7.03
N SER A 29 -44.74 -14.62 -6.51
CA SER A 29 -44.65 -15.90 -7.20
C SER A 29 -45.44 -15.91 -8.51
N SER A 30 -44.91 -16.58 -9.49
CA SER A 30 -45.72 -17.40 -10.43
C SER A 30 -44.87 -18.49 -11.06
N THR A 31 -45.12 -19.67 -10.61
CA THR A 31 -45.00 -20.95 -11.27
C THR A 31 -45.56 -20.91 -12.70
N ASN A 32 -44.85 -21.49 -13.67
CA ASN A 32 -45.49 -22.47 -14.55
C ASN A 32 -44.46 -23.37 -15.25
N SER A 33 -44.71 -24.64 -15.07
CA SER A 33 -44.20 -25.78 -15.82
C SER A 33 -44.60 -25.69 -17.32
N ASP A 34 -43.78 -26.18 -18.20
CA ASP A 34 -44.12 -27.39 -19.01
C ASP A 34 -43.19 -27.53 -20.22
N ALA A 35 -42.75 -28.76 -20.41
CA ALA A 35 -42.45 -29.47 -21.68
C ALA A 35 -41.17 -29.10 -22.49
N ALA A 36 -40.24 -30.07 -22.47
CA ALA A 36 -39.30 -30.38 -23.54
C ALA A 36 -40.07 -30.89 -24.80
N PRO A 37 -39.46 -30.97 -26.01
CA PRO A 37 -38.29 -31.85 -26.26
C PRO A 37 -37.25 -31.36 -27.30
N THR A 38 -36.00 -31.86 -27.12
CA THR A 38 -35.08 -32.40 -28.13
C THR A 38 -34.83 -31.63 -29.43
N THR A 39 -33.59 -31.16 -29.59
CA THR A 39 -32.81 -31.44 -30.81
C THR A 39 -31.31 -31.34 -30.49
N GLU A 40 -30.64 -32.47 -30.66
CA GLU A 40 -29.17 -32.56 -30.73
C GLU A 40 -28.66 -31.61 -31.80
N GLN A 41 -27.72 -30.76 -31.44
CA GLN A 41 -26.75 -30.23 -32.39
C GLN A 41 -25.37 -30.31 -31.76
N THR A 42 -24.71 -31.41 -32.07
CA THR A 42 -23.27 -31.59 -31.96
C THR A 42 -22.58 -30.49 -32.71
N GLN A 43 -22.05 -29.51 -31.98
CA GLN A 43 -21.08 -28.60 -32.51
C GLN A 43 -19.77 -28.88 -31.78
N SER A 44 -18.94 -29.68 -32.40
CA SER A 44 -17.53 -29.82 -32.09
C SER A 44 -16.90 -28.43 -32.20
N ALA A 45 -16.77 -27.75 -31.09
CA ALA A 45 -15.86 -26.63 -30.98
C ALA A 45 -14.47 -27.23 -30.85
N ASP A 46 -13.71 -27.09 -31.90
CA ASP A 46 -12.26 -27.23 -31.96
C ASP A 46 -11.67 -26.35 -30.85
N SER A 47 -11.40 -26.97 -29.72
CA SER A 47 -10.63 -26.33 -28.65
C SER A 47 -9.18 -26.39 -29.07
N ALA A 48 -8.71 -25.31 -29.70
CA ALA A 48 -7.29 -25.07 -29.83
C ALA A 48 -6.66 -25.23 -28.44
N PRO A 49 -5.56 -25.99 -28.30
CA PRO A 49 -4.86 -26.08 -27.02
C PRO A 49 -4.36 -24.69 -26.66
N ALA A 50 -4.91 -24.15 -25.58
CA ALA A 50 -4.33 -22.98 -24.93
C ALA A 50 -2.90 -23.37 -24.57
N THR A 51 -1.94 -22.74 -25.20
CA THR A 51 -0.54 -22.81 -24.81
C THR A 51 -0.48 -22.40 -23.35
N PRO A 52 0.07 -23.25 -22.43
CA PRO A 52 0.27 -22.79 -21.05
C PRO A 52 1.13 -21.54 -21.12
N THR A 53 0.61 -20.43 -20.68
CA THR A 53 1.42 -19.26 -20.38
C THR A 53 2.35 -19.73 -19.29
N GLU A 54 3.61 -19.89 -19.61
CA GLU A 54 4.68 -20.20 -18.67
C GLU A 54 4.67 -19.06 -17.65
N THR A 55 4.07 -19.33 -16.49
CA THR A 55 4.10 -18.39 -15.36
C THR A 55 5.55 -18.38 -14.92
N ALA A 56 6.26 -17.32 -15.23
CA ALA A 56 7.61 -17.12 -14.73
C ALA A 56 7.57 -17.19 -13.18
N ASP A 57 8.58 -17.82 -12.59
CA ASP A 57 8.71 -17.82 -11.14
C ASP A 57 8.73 -16.40 -10.60
N PRO A 58 8.10 -16.13 -9.44
CA PRO A 58 8.09 -14.79 -8.88
C PRO A 58 9.51 -14.31 -8.59
N VAL A 59 9.82 -13.10 -9.00
CA VAL A 59 11.08 -12.44 -8.65
C VAL A 59 10.93 -11.85 -7.26
N VAL A 60 11.79 -12.28 -6.33
CA VAL A 60 11.77 -11.81 -4.94
C VAL A 60 13.11 -11.14 -4.64
N ARG A 61 13.04 -9.89 -4.17
CA ARG A 61 14.18 -9.17 -3.60
C ARG A 61 13.92 -8.97 -2.12
N THR A 62 14.91 -9.23 -1.28
CA THR A 62 14.76 -9.20 0.18
C THR A 62 15.68 -8.18 0.80
N GLY A 63 15.31 -7.70 1.99
CA GLY A 63 16.13 -6.79 2.78
C GLY A 63 15.86 -6.95 4.28
N THR A 64 16.76 -6.42 5.09
CA THR A 64 16.58 -6.34 6.54
C THR A 64 16.68 -4.88 6.95
N PHE A 65 15.75 -4.41 7.75
CA PHE A 65 15.74 -3.05 8.25
C PHE A 65 16.89 -2.82 9.22
N VAL A 66 17.57 -1.70 9.02
CA VAL A 66 18.58 -1.12 9.88
C VAL A 66 18.05 0.21 10.39
N ALA A 67 18.19 0.45 11.69
CA ALA A 67 17.80 1.72 12.32
C ALA A 67 18.57 2.90 11.71
N ALA A 68 17.85 4.03 11.50
CA ALA A 68 18.40 5.31 11.10
C ALA A 68 18.26 6.32 12.26
N GLU A 69 17.32 7.26 12.19
CA GLU A 69 17.06 8.17 13.30
C GLU A 69 16.38 7.48 14.48
N HIS A 70 15.53 6.49 14.18
CA HIS A 70 14.76 5.76 15.18
C HIS A 70 14.94 4.24 15.05
N ASP A 71 14.64 3.53 16.14
CA ASP A 71 14.72 2.08 16.14
C ASP A 71 13.75 1.48 15.13
N THR A 72 14.30 0.73 14.16
CA THR A 72 13.56 0.01 13.15
C THR A 72 14.26 -1.32 12.87
N THR A 73 13.51 -2.41 12.88
CA THR A 73 13.99 -3.78 12.68
C THR A 73 13.01 -4.58 11.82
N GLY A 74 13.38 -5.80 11.44
CA GLY A 74 12.55 -6.74 10.69
C GLY A 74 13.00 -6.93 9.26
N GLY A 75 12.31 -7.80 8.55
CA GLY A 75 12.58 -8.12 7.16
C GLY A 75 11.55 -7.50 6.21
N VAL A 76 11.99 -7.32 4.97
CA VAL A 76 11.13 -6.87 3.87
C VAL A 76 11.39 -7.70 2.63
N GLU A 77 10.33 -8.02 1.91
CA GLU A 77 10.34 -8.69 0.62
C GLU A 77 9.65 -7.81 -0.42
N LEU A 78 10.29 -7.65 -1.57
CA LEU A 78 9.68 -7.06 -2.76
C LEU A 78 9.43 -8.17 -3.76
N ILE A 79 8.16 -8.49 -3.97
CA ILE A 79 7.71 -9.62 -4.77
C ILE A 79 7.14 -9.10 -6.08
N SER A 80 7.63 -9.64 -7.21
CA SER A 80 7.06 -9.38 -8.53
C SER A 80 6.58 -10.71 -9.11
N ASP A 81 5.28 -10.87 -9.24
CA ASP A 81 4.62 -12.09 -9.73
C ASP A 81 3.51 -11.75 -10.72
N GLY A 82 3.60 -12.31 -11.94
CA GLY A 82 2.56 -12.15 -12.96
C GLY A 82 2.20 -10.71 -13.31
N GLY A 83 3.12 -9.76 -13.09
CA GLY A 83 2.89 -8.32 -13.29
C GLY A 83 2.31 -7.59 -12.07
N GLN A 84 2.01 -8.30 -10.99
CA GLN A 84 1.69 -7.69 -9.71
C GLN A 84 2.97 -7.50 -8.90
N GLN A 85 3.10 -6.36 -8.26
CA GLN A 85 4.23 -5.99 -7.42
C GLN A 85 3.72 -5.75 -5.99
N THR A 86 4.34 -6.43 -5.02
CA THR A 86 3.96 -6.34 -3.60
C THR A 86 5.18 -6.18 -2.73
N LEU A 87 5.12 -5.20 -1.83
CA LEU A 87 6.10 -5.03 -0.76
C LEU A 87 5.51 -5.59 0.52
N ARG A 88 6.21 -6.53 1.15
CA ARG A 88 5.76 -7.22 2.36
C ARG A 88 6.78 -7.08 3.48
N PHE A 89 6.32 -6.64 4.65
CA PHE A 89 7.10 -6.67 5.89
C PHE A 89 6.76 -7.94 6.66
N ASP A 90 7.76 -8.56 7.28
CA ASP A 90 7.61 -9.79 8.03
C ASP A 90 7.03 -9.59 9.45
N ASP A 91 6.85 -10.66 10.19
CA ASP A 91 6.32 -10.65 11.55
C ASP A 91 7.28 -10.07 12.59
N SER A 92 8.56 -9.95 12.26
CA SER A 92 9.59 -9.33 13.09
C SER A 92 9.72 -7.83 12.88
N PHE A 93 8.95 -7.25 11.92
CA PHE A 93 8.98 -5.82 11.69
C PHE A 93 8.54 -5.05 12.93
N SER A 94 9.36 -4.06 13.29
CA SER A 94 9.06 -3.11 14.36
C SER A 94 9.74 -1.78 14.06
N SER A 95 9.02 -0.69 14.25
CA SER A 95 9.50 0.69 14.12
C SER A 95 9.00 1.52 15.30
N SER A 96 9.70 2.58 15.62
CA SER A 96 9.19 3.59 16.55
C SER A 96 7.94 4.27 16.01
N ASP A 97 7.10 4.80 16.91
CA ASP A 97 5.98 5.66 16.54
C ASP A 97 6.46 7.02 16.06
N GLY A 98 5.75 7.60 15.11
CA GLY A 98 6.01 8.94 14.61
C GLY A 98 4.83 9.50 13.83
N PRO A 99 4.76 10.82 13.66
CA PRO A 99 3.74 11.43 12.81
C PRO A 99 4.05 11.18 11.34
N ASP A 100 3.00 11.03 10.55
CA ASP A 100 3.07 10.97 9.09
C ASP A 100 4.12 10.00 8.52
N LEU A 101 4.15 8.77 9.10
CA LEU A 101 5.06 7.72 8.66
C LEU A 101 4.55 7.09 7.36
N VAL A 102 5.43 6.97 6.39
CA VAL A 102 5.15 6.34 5.10
C VAL A 102 6.22 5.32 4.74
N VAL A 103 5.85 4.40 3.86
CA VAL A 103 6.77 3.46 3.21
C VAL A 103 7.18 4.04 1.87
N VAL A 104 8.48 4.12 1.63
CA VAL A 104 9.05 4.61 0.37
C VAL A 104 9.99 3.59 -0.26
N LEU A 105 10.04 3.57 -1.59
CA LEU A 105 11.14 2.99 -2.36
C LEU A 105 12.15 4.10 -2.68
N HIS A 106 13.44 3.81 -2.51
CA HIS A 106 14.50 4.78 -2.71
C HIS A 106 15.57 4.25 -3.67
N ARG A 107 16.12 5.15 -4.51
CA ARG A 107 17.10 4.79 -5.55
C ARG A 107 18.44 4.35 -5.00
N SER A 108 18.92 4.99 -3.92
CA SER A 108 20.20 4.63 -3.30
C SER A 108 20.08 3.29 -2.58
N PRO A 109 21.06 2.38 -2.74
CA PRO A 109 21.14 1.16 -1.93
C PRO A 109 21.56 1.45 -0.48
N ASP A 110 22.16 2.60 -0.23
CA ASP A 110 22.64 3.00 1.10
C ASP A 110 22.26 4.46 1.38
N ILE A 111 21.06 4.64 1.93
CA ILE A 111 20.55 5.95 2.30
C ILE A 111 21.39 6.55 3.45
N LEU A 112 21.83 5.72 4.39
CA LEU A 112 22.57 6.21 5.56
C LEU A 112 23.93 6.79 5.19
N ALA A 113 24.61 6.20 4.19
CA ALA A 113 25.85 6.74 3.67
C ALA A 113 25.66 7.95 2.75
N ALA A 114 24.49 8.04 2.08
CA ALA A 114 24.18 9.13 1.16
C ALA A 114 23.65 10.39 1.87
N THR A 115 23.22 10.27 3.13
CA THR A 115 22.58 11.34 3.91
C THR A 115 23.32 11.62 5.21
N SER A 116 22.82 12.47 6.07
CA SER A 116 23.52 12.87 7.30
C SER A 116 22.63 12.73 8.53
N PRO A 117 23.22 12.21 9.67
CA PRO A 117 22.49 12.18 10.93
C PRO A 117 22.21 13.60 11.46
N PRO A 118 21.23 13.78 12.37
CA PRO A 118 20.43 12.70 12.96
C PRO A 118 19.27 12.23 12.06
N ALA A 119 18.68 13.10 11.26
CA ALA A 119 17.43 12.85 10.57
C ALA A 119 17.53 11.99 9.30
N TYR A 120 18.74 11.88 8.71
CA TYR A 120 18.92 11.20 7.44
C TYR A 120 17.89 11.61 6.37
N PRO A 121 17.81 12.91 6.03
CA PRO A 121 16.80 13.44 5.14
C PRO A 121 16.97 12.91 3.72
N ILE A 122 15.86 12.66 3.02
CA ILE A 122 15.87 12.19 1.63
C ILE A 122 15.34 13.26 0.69
N ASP A 123 15.84 13.27 -0.54
CA ASP A 123 15.44 14.21 -1.58
C ASP A 123 14.29 13.65 -2.42
N GLU A 124 13.33 14.51 -2.77
CA GLU A 124 12.12 14.12 -3.51
C GLU A 124 12.42 13.45 -4.86
N ALA A 125 13.57 13.76 -5.49
CA ALA A 125 13.98 13.15 -6.74
C ALA A 125 14.42 11.67 -6.61
N ASP A 126 14.75 11.21 -5.41
CA ASP A 126 15.36 9.92 -5.15
C ASP A 126 14.42 8.86 -4.60
N TYR A 127 13.18 9.21 -4.28
CA TYR A 127 12.23 8.25 -3.74
C TYR A 127 10.86 8.33 -4.40
N VAL A 128 10.06 7.31 -4.14
CA VAL A 128 8.62 7.29 -4.40
C VAL A 128 7.89 6.78 -3.16
N VAL A 129 6.81 7.47 -2.77
CA VAL A 129 5.94 7.04 -1.68
C VAL A 129 5.04 5.93 -2.18
N ILE A 130 5.01 4.81 -1.44
CA ILE A 130 4.15 3.67 -1.76
C ILE A 130 2.83 3.79 -1.01
N ALA A 131 2.87 3.99 0.31
CA ALA A 131 1.68 4.10 1.15
C ALA A 131 2.02 4.70 2.52
N PRO A 132 1.02 5.19 3.28
CA PRO A 132 1.15 5.39 4.72
C PRO A 132 1.53 4.07 5.41
N LEU A 133 2.38 4.13 6.45
CA LEU A 133 2.71 2.96 7.28
C LEU A 133 1.45 2.49 8.01
N ALA A 134 1.04 1.24 7.75
CA ALA A 134 -0.22 0.73 8.27
C ALA A 134 -0.18 0.45 9.78
N ALA A 135 0.98 -0.02 10.29
CA ALA A 135 1.23 -0.25 11.69
C ALA A 135 2.73 -0.17 11.97
N THR A 136 3.11 0.09 13.22
CA THR A 136 4.52 0.12 13.64
C THR A 136 5.10 -1.25 13.94
N THR A 137 4.31 -2.31 13.87
CA THR A 137 4.77 -3.70 14.11
C THR A 137 4.02 -4.72 13.27
N GLY A 138 4.67 -5.84 13.00
CA GLY A 138 4.09 -7.04 12.42
C GLY A 138 3.96 -7.04 10.89
N VAL A 139 3.32 -8.09 10.38
CA VAL A 139 3.16 -8.32 8.94
C VAL A 139 2.31 -7.24 8.30
N GLN A 140 2.80 -6.69 7.21
CA GLN A 140 2.11 -5.67 6.41
C GLN A 140 2.39 -5.90 4.93
N GLU A 141 1.42 -5.61 4.09
CA GLU A 141 1.56 -5.74 2.64
C GLU A 141 1.09 -4.47 1.94
N TYR A 142 1.86 -4.05 0.93
CA TYR A 142 1.60 -2.86 0.14
C TYR A 142 1.67 -3.22 -1.34
N VAL A 143 0.61 -2.95 -2.07
CA VAL A 143 0.62 -3.07 -3.52
C VAL A 143 1.44 -1.92 -4.10
N VAL A 144 2.47 -2.25 -4.87
CA VAL A 144 3.26 -1.25 -5.59
C VAL A 144 2.59 -1.02 -6.95
N PRO A 145 2.28 0.24 -7.30
CA PRO A 145 1.70 0.57 -8.60
C PRO A 145 2.55 0.05 -9.78
N ALA A 146 1.89 -0.54 -10.77
CA ALA A 146 2.58 -1.20 -11.89
C ALA A 146 3.40 -0.24 -12.77
N GLU A 147 3.13 1.07 -12.70
CA GLU A 147 3.90 2.12 -13.38
C GLU A 147 5.25 2.41 -12.75
N ILE A 148 5.51 1.90 -11.53
CA ILE A 148 6.77 2.06 -10.83
C ILE A 148 7.75 1.00 -11.34
N ASP A 149 8.83 1.46 -11.97
CA ASP A 149 9.95 0.62 -12.38
C ASP A 149 10.80 0.23 -11.17
N LEU A 150 10.57 -1.00 -10.65
CA LEU A 150 11.25 -1.51 -9.47
C LEU A 150 12.78 -1.64 -9.64
N GLU A 151 13.29 -1.77 -10.85
CA GLU A 151 14.73 -1.87 -11.12
C GLU A 151 15.44 -0.55 -10.81
N SER A 152 14.70 0.55 -10.84
CA SER A 152 15.20 1.89 -10.51
C SER A 152 15.37 2.13 -9.00
N PHE A 153 14.94 1.20 -8.15
CA PHE A 153 14.95 1.36 -6.71
C PHE A 153 15.74 0.22 -6.04
N ALA A 154 16.61 0.60 -5.11
CA ALA A 154 17.55 -0.31 -4.48
C ALA A 154 17.32 -0.51 -2.97
N SER A 155 16.44 0.28 -2.36
CA SER A 155 16.12 0.16 -0.95
C SER A 155 14.68 0.55 -0.64
N VAL A 156 14.22 0.14 0.55
CA VAL A 156 12.96 0.51 1.17
C VAL A 156 13.26 1.32 2.43
N ALA A 157 12.49 2.34 2.72
CA ALA A 157 12.60 3.05 3.97
C ALA A 157 11.23 3.29 4.63
N VAL A 158 11.25 3.34 5.96
CA VAL A 158 10.20 3.97 6.77
C VAL A 158 10.63 5.40 7.00
N TRP A 159 9.83 6.35 6.55
CA TRP A 159 10.17 7.76 6.50
C TRP A 159 9.05 8.64 7.02
N CYS A 160 9.41 9.62 7.84
CA CYS A 160 8.50 10.63 8.36
C CYS A 160 8.47 11.83 7.42
N GLN A 161 7.33 12.10 6.79
CA GLN A 161 7.18 13.21 5.86
C GLN A 161 7.26 14.56 6.58
N GLU A 162 6.65 14.66 7.76
CA GLU A 162 6.56 15.92 8.52
C GLU A 162 7.93 16.51 8.83
N PHE A 163 8.90 15.66 9.16
CA PHE A 163 10.24 16.09 9.59
C PHE A 163 11.35 15.80 8.57
N ASN A 164 11.02 15.20 7.43
CA ASN A 164 12.00 14.65 6.48
C ASN A 164 13.04 13.80 7.20
N ALA A 165 12.56 12.81 7.96
CA ALA A 165 13.38 11.98 8.82
C ALA A 165 13.22 10.49 8.49
N THR A 166 14.33 9.82 8.20
CA THR A 166 14.35 8.39 7.91
C THR A 166 14.43 7.61 9.22
N PHE A 167 13.42 6.77 9.49
CA PHE A 167 13.35 5.95 10.70
C PHE A 167 14.18 4.69 10.55
N GLY A 168 14.05 4.01 9.43
CA GLY A 168 14.83 2.82 9.11
C GLY A 168 14.90 2.53 7.62
N VAL A 169 15.92 1.79 7.23
CA VAL A 169 16.23 1.47 5.81
C VAL A 169 16.51 0.01 5.64
N ALA A 170 16.04 -0.60 4.57
CA ALA A 170 16.38 -1.95 4.14
C ALA A 170 16.88 -1.92 2.69
N THR A 171 18.14 -2.33 2.48
CA THR A 171 18.70 -2.53 1.13
C THR A 171 18.12 -3.80 0.52
N LEU A 172 17.60 -3.72 -0.69
CA LEU A 172 17.03 -4.84 -1.44
C LEU A 172 18.12 -5.57 -2.25
N GLN A 173 18.15 -6.89 -2.09
CA GLN A 173 19.12 -7.79 -2.76
C GLN A 173 18.40 -8.92 -3.50
#